data_10f746a7b7dd4542f16b98e195193629
#
_entry.id   10f746a7b7dd4542f16b98e195193629
#
_cell.length_a   1.000
_cell.length_b   1.000
_cell.length_c   1.000
_cell.angle_alpha   90.00
_cell.angle_beta   90.00
_cell.angle_gamma   90.00
#
_symmetry.space_group_name_H-M   'P 1'
#
loop_
_entity.id
_entity.type
_entity.pdbx_description
1 polymer ?
#
loop_
_entity_poly.entity_id
_entity_poly.type
_entity_poly.pdbx_seq_one_letter_code
_entity_poly.pdbx_strand_id
1 'polypeptide(L)'
;MSFKTKLEKYAKLIVQSGLNVQEKQTVVISASIESYQLVREVTRQAYLVGAKEVVVHYSDEEVTRMKYENMAEDDFLQVPTWFSTFRNDYALMNACFLYIDDENPEMLAGIDPKKISNWQRAVKKACKTYFDLSDNMTNAWCIVGGATQKWANKVYPDMSNQEALDSLWNAIFKAAKIDEEHDPVELWNQHRQSFEKIVKEQKLRLD
;
A
#
# COMPACT_ATOMS: atom_id res chain seq x y z
N MET A 1 -10.79 20.22 10.47
CA MET A 1 -9.37 19.81 10.16
C MET A 1 -9.10 19.95 8.67
N SER A 2 -7.94 20.51 8.27
CA SER A 2 -7.54 20.63 6.87
C SER A 2 -7.20 19.27 6.25
N PHE A 3 -7.28 19.15 4.91
CA PHE A 3 -6.85 17.94 4.20
C PHE A 3 -5.39 17.57 4.53
N LYS A 4 -4.50 18.56 4.56
CA LYS A 4 -3.10 18.38 4.92
C LYS A 4 -2.94 17.73 6.30
N THR A 5 -3.66 18.22 7.30
CA THR A 5 -3.59 17.68 8.66
C THR A 5 -4.13 16.24 8.73
N LYS A 6 -5.21 15.93 7.98
CA LYS A 6 -5.72 14.55 7.87
C LYS A 6 -4.67 13.62 7.26
N LEU A 7 -4.01 14.07 6.19
CA LEU A 7 -2.97 13.32 5.51
C LEU A 7 -1.75 13.06 6.41
N GLU A 8 -1.33 14.06 7.20
CA GLU A 8 -0.28 13.94 8.21
C GLU A 8 -0.61 12.88 9.27
N LYS A 9 -1.83 12.92 9.81
CA LYS A 9 -2.31 11.91 10.78
C LYS A 9 -2.37 10.51 10.16
N TYR A 10 -2.84 10.41 8.92
CA TYR A 10 -2.91 9.15 8.20
C TYR A 10 -1.51 8.56 7.95
N ALA A 11 -0.58 9.36 7.46
CA ALA A 11 0.80 8.94 7.26
C ALA A 11 1.48 8.53 8.58
N LYS A 12 1.24 9.23 9.69
CA LYS A 12 1.70 8.84 11.01
C LYS A 12 1.17 7.46 11.41
N LEU A 13 -0.12 7.21 11.20
CA LEU A 13 -0.74 5.91 11.47
C LEU A 13 -0.08 4.79 10.64
N ILE A 14 0.10 5.02 9.34
CA ILE A 14 0.74 4.07 8.42
C ILE A 14 2.12 3.68 8.93
N VAL A 15 2.94 4.67 9.27
CA VAL A 15 4.34 4.46 9.67
C VAL A 15 4.45 3.80 11.05
N GLN A 16 3.69 4.28 12.03
CA GLN A 16 3.85 3.87 13.42
C GLN A 16 3.03 2.63 13.81
N SER A 17 1.87 2.43 13.18
CA SER A 17 0.99 1.28 13.45
C SER A 17 0.97 0.27 12.31
N GLY A 18 0.80 0.72 11.06
CA GLY A 18 0.69 -0.16 9.91
C GLY A 18 1.98 -0.91 9.64
N LEU A 19 3.07 -0.19 9.49
CA LEU A 19 4.41 -0.74 9.23
C LEU A 19 5.21 -0.98 10.51
N ASN A 20 4.90 -0.26 11.58
CA ASN A 20 5.70 -0.26 12.81
C ASN A 20 7.21 -0.07 12.53
N VAL A 21 7.52 0.97 11.76
CA VAL A 21 8.90 1.24 11.28
C VAL A 21 9.85 1.37 12.46
N GLN A 22 10.94 0.60 12.41
CA GLN A 22 11.98 0.61 13.43
C GLN A 22 13.11 1.60 13.06
N GLU A 23 13.84 2.08 14.07
CA GLU A 23 15.03 2.90 13.85
C GLU A 23 16.02 2.19 12.92
N LYS A 24 16.57 2.91 11.95
CA LYS A 24 17.50 2.41 10.92
C LYS A 24 16.92 1.37 9.96
N GLN A 25 15.63 1.14 9.97
CA GLN A 25 14.98 0.28 8.98
C GLN A 25 14.76 1.01 7.65
N THR A 26 14.87 0.30 6.54
CA THR A 26 14.52 0.81 5.21
C THR A 26 13.02 0.62 4.96
N VAL A 27 12.39 1.63 4.37
CA VAL A 27 10.98 1.58 3.96
C VAL A 27 10.90 1.58 2.44
N VAL A 28 10.25 0.59 1.86
CA VAL A 28 9.99 0.51 0.42
C VAL A 28 8.52 0.83 0.18
N ILE A 29 8.25 1.87 -0.58
CA ILE A 29 6.90 2.33 -0.93
C ILE A 29 6.61 2.01 -2.39
N SER A 30 5.52 1.32 -2.66
CA SER A 30 4.95 1.14 -4.00
C SER A 30 3.65 1.92 -4.11
N ALA A 31 3.54 2.80 -5.08
CA ALA A 31 2.39 3.69 -5.26
C ALA A 31 2.23 4.10 -6.73
N SER A 32 1.05 4.57 -7.12
CA SER A 32 0.94 5.31 -8.37
C SER A 32 1.56 6.71 -8.26
N ILE A 33 1.90 7.29 -9.38
CA ILE A 33 2.40 8.67 -9.43
C ILE A 33 1.37 9.68 -8.92
N GLU A 34 0.08 9.35 -8.94
CA GLU A 34 -0.99 10.23 -8.47
C GLU A 34 -0.99 10.36 -6.93
N SER A 35 -0.50 9.36 -6.22
CA SER A 35 -0.43 9.35 -4.75
C SER A 35 0.80 10.08 -4.16
N TYR A 36 1.51 10.88 -4.94
CA TYR A 36 2.75 11.54 -4.52
C TYR A 36 2.62 12.37 -3.22
N GLN A 37 1.44 12.96 -2.96
CA GLN A 37 1.22 13.74 -1.73
C GLN A 37 1.27 12.84 -0.49
N LEU A 38 0.59 11.68 -0.53
CA LEU A 38 0.63 10.71 0.54
C LEU A 38 2.04 10.13 0.70
N VAL A 39 2.69 9.77 -0.40
CA VAL A 39 4.07 9.24 -0.40
C VAL A 39 5.03 10.21 0.26
N ARG A 40 4.97 11.51 -0.06
CA ARG A 40 5.82 12.55 0.57
C ARG A 40 5.58 12.63 2.07
N GLU A 41 4.32 12.55 2.49
CA GLU A 41 3.98 12.64 3.91
C GLU A 41 4.41 11.38 4.67
N VAL A 42 4.20 10.18 4.11
CA VAL A 42 4.71 8.92 4.67
C VAL A 42 6.24 8.95 4.77
N THR A 43 6.92 9.42 3.73
CA THR A 43 8.39 9.58 3.73
C THR A 43 8.85 10.49 4.87
N ARG A 44 8.18 11.63 5.05
CA ARG A 44 8.48 12.54 6.16
C ARG A 44 8.30 11.87 7.52
N GLN A 45 7.19 11.17 7.72
CA GLN A 45 6.90 10.45 8.96
C GLN A 45 7.90 9.31 9.21
N ALA A 46 8.30 8.57 8.18
CA ALA A 46 9.29 7.51 8.29
C ALA A 46 10.66 8.03 8.78
N TYR A 47 11.13 9.15 8.23
CA TYR A 47 12.36 9.76 8.72
C TYR A 47 12.23 10.33 10.14
N LEU A 48 11.06 10.83 10.55
CA LEU A 48 10.82 11.30 11.91
C LEU A 48 10.93 10.19 12.97
N VAL A 49 10.64 8.94 12.61
CA VAL A 49 10.82 7.77 13.51
C VAL A 49 12.18 7.10 13.34
N GLY A 50 13.09 7.69 12.56
CA GLY A 50 14.47 7.21 12.43
C GLY A 50 14.70 6.16 11.34
N ALA A 51 13.83 6.09 10.33
CA ALA A 51 14.10 5.23 9.16
C ALA A 51 15.47 5.55 8.55
N LYS A 52 16.20 4.51 8.12
CA LYS A 52 17.50 4.65 7.46
C LYS A 52 17.36 5.26 6.07
N GLU A 53 16.38 4.77 5.33
CA GLU A 53 16.15 5.12 3.95
C GLU A 53 14.68 4.90 3.59
N VAL A 54 14.15 5.74 2.72
CA VAL A 54 12.84 5.54 2.09
C VAL A 54 13.03 5.45 0.58
N VAL A 55 12.68 4.30 0.03
CA VAL A 55 12.77 4.01 -1.40
C VAL A 55 11.38 3.98 -1.99
N VAL A 56 11.16 4.74 -3.06
CA VAL A 56 9.84 4.84 -3.69
C VAL A 56 9.88 4.24 -5.10
N HIS A 57 9.01 3.28 -5.33
CA HIS A 57 8.75 2.71 -6.66
C HIS A 57 7.39 3.22 -7.13
N TYR A 58 7.41 4.18 -8.05
CA TYR A 58 6.19 4.67 -8.68
C TYR A 58 5.79 3.85 -9.90
N SER A 59 4.49 3.66 -10.07
CA SER A 59 3.85 3.15 -11.28
C SER A 59 2.96 4.23 -11.91
N ASP A 60 2.75 4.13 -13.20
CA ASP A 60 1.79 4.92 -13.95
C ASP A 60 0.81 3.97 -14.62
N GLU A 61 -0.49 4.17 -14.40
CA GLU A 61 -1.55 3.31 -14.93
C GLU A 61 -1.57 3.30 -16.45
N GLU A 62 -1.41 4.46 -17.09
CA GLU A 62 -1.45 4.58 -18.54
C GLU A 62 -0.25 3.85 -19.18
N VAL A 63 0.95 4.02 -18.60
CA VAL A 63 2.15 3.30 -19.02
C VAL A 63 1.98 1.80 -18.81
N THR A 64 1.42 1.40 -17.68
CA THR A 64 1.12 0.00 -17.38
C THR A 64 0.14 -0.59 -18.38
N ARG A 65 -0.95 0.12 -18.70
CA ARG A 65 -1.93 -0.30 -19.68
C ARG A 65 -1.31 -0.43 -21.08
N MET A 66 -0.55 0.58 -21.53
CA MET A 66 0.17 0.55 -22.82
C MET A 66 1.10 -0.65 -22.93
N LYS A 67 1.78 -1.02 -21.83
CA LYS A 67 2.60 -2.23 -21.77
C LYS A 67 1.78 -3.47 -22.07
N TYR A 68 0.64 -3.66 -21.41
CA TYR A 68 -0.22 -4.84 -21.64
C TYR A 68 -0.84 -4.88 -23.03
N GLU A 69 -1.15 -3.73 -23.61
CA GLU A 69 -1.70 -3.63 -24.97
C GLU A 69 -0.66 -4.00 -26.04
N ASN A 70 0.59 -3.60 -25.88
CA ASN A 70 1.59 -3.62 -26.94
C ASN A 70 2.63 -4.74 -26.83
N MET A 71 2.93 -5.25 -25.65
CA MET A 71 3.88 -6.37 -25.50
C MET A 71 3.27 -7.69 -25.96
N ALA A 72 4.08 -8.57 -26.54
CA ALA A 72 3.68 -9.92 -26.88
C ALA A 72 3.37 -10.76 -25.62
N GLU A 73 2.50 -11.78 -25.76
CA GLU A 73 2.12 -12.65 -24.62
C GLU A 73 3.33 -13.32 -23.96
N ASP A 74 4.28 -13.79 -24.76
CA ASP A 74 5.48 -14.49 -24.28
C ASP A 74 6.43 -13.59 -23.48
N ASP A 75 6.42 -12.28 -23.72
CA ASP A 75 7.24 -11.32 -22.97
C ASP A 75 6.81 -11.19 -21.49
N PHE A 76 5.58 -11.60 -21.17
CA PHE A 76 5.07 -11.65 -19.80
C PHE A 76 5.47 -12.91 -19.01
N LEU A 77 6.16 -13.86 -19.66
CA LEU A 77 6.67 -15.07 -18.98
C LEU A 77 7.97 -14.82 -18.21
N GLN A 78 8.59 -13.66 -18.39
CA GLN A 78 9.87 -13.31 -17.75
C GLN A 78 9.77 -11.94 -17.07
N VAL A 79 10.46 -11.84 -15.94
CA VAL A 79 10.59 -10.61 -15.16
C VAL A 79 12.00 -10.08 -15.33
N PRO A 80 12.20 -8.78 -15.63
CA PRO A 80 13.53 -8.18 -15.67
C PRO A 80 14.28 -8.41 -14.36
N THR A 81 15.56 -8.74 -14.44
CA THR A 81 16.39 -9.06 -13.27
C THR A 81 16.38 -7.93 -12.23
N TRP A 82 16.47 -6.67 -12.67
CA TRP A 82 16.43 -5.53 -11.75
C TRP A 82 15.17 -5.52 -10.86
N PHE A 83 14.02 -5.93 -11.40
CA PHE A 83 12.75 -5.92 -10.67
C PHE A 83 12.73 -6.98 -9.56
N SER A 84 13.21 -8.19 -9.86
CA SER A 84 13.27 -9.26 -8.86
C SER A 84 14.38 -9.02 -7.84
N THR A 85 15.55 -8.54 -8.27
CA THR A 85 16.66 -8.16 -7.38
C THR A 85 16.22 -7.06 -6.41
N PHE A 86 15.59 -6.01 -6.91
CA PHE A 86 15.07 -4.94 -6.08
C PHE A 86 14.19 -5.47 -4.93
N ARG A 87 13.21 -6.32 -5.23
CA ARG A 87 12.30 -6.84 -4.19
C ARG A 87 12.97 -7.82 -3.24
N ASN A 88 13.75 -8.76 -3.78
CA ASN A 88 14.39 -9.78 -2.99
C ASN A 88 15.47 -9.22 -2.07
N ASP A 89 16.29 -8.27 -2.55
CA ASP A 89 17.39 -7.71 -1.76
C ASP A 89 16.86 -6.84 -0.62
N TYR A 90 15.85 -5.99 -0.86
CA TYR A 90 15.23 -5.24 0.23
C TYR A 90 14.54 -6.14 1.25
N ALA A 91 13.95 -7.25 0.81
CA ALA A 91 13.37 -8.23 1.74
C ALA A 91 14.45 -8.88 2.60
N LEU A 92 15.58 -9.29 2.01
CA LEU A 92 16.73 -9.83 2.76
C LEU A 92 17.36 -8.83 3.73
N MET A 93 17.29 -7.52 3.42
CA MET A 93 17.74 -6.44 4.32
C MET A 93 16.72 -6.11 5.42
N ASN A 94 15.65 -6.88 5.55
CA ASN A 94 14.57 -6.63 6.53
C ASN A 94 13.89 -5.27 6.35
N ALA A 95 13.75 -4.80 5.10
CA ALA A 95 12.95 -3.62 4.82
C ALA A 95 11.47 -3.88 5.12
N CYS A 96 10.72 -2.83 5.46
CA CYS A 96 9.27 -2.90 5.48
C CYS A 96 8.68 -2.38 4.15
N PHE A 97 7.52 -2.91 3.78
CA PHE A 97 6.91 -2.66 2.48
C PHE A 97 5.53 -2.01 2.63
N LEU A 98 5.38 -0.84 2.05
CA LEU A 98 4.10 -0.14 1.92
C LEU A 98 3.57 -0.25 0.50
N TYR A 99 2.33 -0.66 0.37
CA TYR A 99 1.58 -0.61 -0.88
C TYR A 99 0.45 0.40 -0.72
N ILE A 100 0.46 1.44 -1.55
CA ILE A 100 -0.67 2.36 -1.66
C ILE A 100 -1.56 1.84 -2.78
N ASP A 101 -2.72 1.32 -2.39
CA ASP A 101 -3.75 0.82 -3.31
C ASP A 101 -4.62 2.01 -3.72
N ASP A 102 -4.35 2.51 -4.90
CA ASP A 102 -4.91 3.73 -5.46
C ASP A 102 -5.27 3.58 -6.95
N GLU A 103 -5.09 2.36 -7.50
CA GLU A 103 -5.28 2.09 -8.91
C GLU A 103 -6.77 2.05 -9.30
N ASN A 104 -7.05 2.42 -10.54
CA ASN A 104 -8.36 2.20 -11.13
C ASN A 104 -8.66 0.70 -11.23
N PRO A 105 -9.74 0.18 -10.61
CA PRO A 105 -10.08 -1.25 -10.68
C PRO A 105 -10.28 -1.78 -12.10
N GLU A 106 -10.56 -0.90 -13.06
CA GLU A 106 -10.78 -1.25 -14.47
C GLU A 106 -9.54 -0.99 -15.36
N MET A 107 -8.37 -0.68 -14.78
CA MET A 107 -7.14 -0.38 -15.51
C MET A 107 -6.82 -1.43 -16.59
N LEU A 108 -7.02 -2.71 -16.29
CA LEU A 108 -6.76 -3.84 -17.18
C LEU A 108 -8.03 -4.42 -17.85
N ALA A 109 -9.15 -3.69 -17.82
CA ALA A 109 -10.38 -4.13 -18.49
C ALA A 109 -10.13 -4.28 -20.01
N GLY A 110 -10.52 -5.46 -20.57
CA GLY A 110 -10.32 -5.79 -21.98
C GLY A 110 -8.92 -6.28 -22.36
N ILE A 111 -7.97 -6.33 -21.41
CA ILE A 111 -6.65 -6.96 -21.63
C ILE A 111 -6.78 -8.48 -21.60
N ASP A 112 -6.01 -9.17 -22.46
CA ASP A 112 -5.96 -10.64 -22.47
C ASP A 112 -5.58 -11.18 -21.08
N PRO A 113 -6.45 -11.99 -20.45
CA PRO A 113 -6.19 -12.56 -19.13
C PRO A 113 -4.91 -13.42 -19.06
N LYS A 114 -4.47 -13.97 -20.18
CA LYS A 114 -3.22 -14.75 -20.24
C LYS A 114 -2.00 -13.86 -19.96
N LYS A 115 -1.93 -12.66 -20.54
CA LYS A 115 -0.85 -11.71 -20.27
C LYS A 115 -0.79 -11.38 -18.77
N ILE A 116 -1.93 -11.13 -18.15
CA ILE A 116 -2.03 -10.81 -16.72
C ILE A 116 -1.55 -12.00 -15.89
N SER A 117 -2.08 -13.21 -16.13
CA SER A 117 -1.72 -14.40 -15.38
C SER A 117 -0.26 -14.83 -15.59
N ASN A 118 0.28 -14.66 -16.80
CA ASN A 118 1.68 -14.93 -17.09
C ASN A 118 2.60 -14.01 -16.28
N TRP A 119 2.33 -12.71 -16.26
CA TRP A 119 3.09 -11.75 -15.47
C TRP A 119 3.03 -12.06 -13.98
N GLN A 120 1.85 -12.32 -13.43
CA GLN A 120 1.70 -12.65 -12.01
C GLN A 120 2.50 -13.90 -11.62
N ARG A 121 2.46 -14.95 -12.44
CA ARG A 121 3.25 -16.18 -12.20
C ARG A 121 4.75 -15.93 -12.31
N ALA A 122 5.17 -15.17 -13.31
CA ALA A 122 6.58 -14.83 -13.50
C ALA A 122 7.12 -14.01 -12.32
N VAL A 123 6.36 -13.00 -11.85
CA VAL A 123 6.70 -12.20 -10.68
C VAL A 123 6.78 -13.07 -9.42
N LYS A 124 5.79 -13.92 -9.17
CA LYS A 124 5.79 -14.82 -8.01
C LYS A 124 7.00 -15.75 -7.98
N LYS A 125 7.37 -16.28 -9.14
CA LYS A 125 8.56 -17.13 -9.29
C LYS A 125 9.87 -16.36 -9.08
N ALA A 126 10.02 -15.20 -9.73
CA ALA A 126 11.26 -14.42 -9.69
C ALA A 126 11.48 -13.71 -8.33
N CYS A 127 10.39 -13.30 -7.68
CA CYS A 127 10.43 -12.64 -6.37
C CYS A 127 10.15 -13.60 -5.20
N LYS A 128 10.50 -14.89 -5.36
CA LYS A 128 10.19 -15.93 -4.36
C LYS A 128 10.69 -15.59 -2.96
N THR A 129 11.91 -15.09 -2.83
CA THR A 129 12.48 -14.70 -1.53
C THR A 129 11.65 -13.61 -0.85
N TYR A 130 11.25 -12.59 -1.60
CA TYR A 130 10.38 -11.54 -1.09
C TYR A 130 9.04 -12.11 -0.60
N PHE A 131 8.37 -12.98 -1.39
CA PHE A 131 7.09 -13.57 -0.99
C PHE A 131 7.23 -14.48 0.22
N ASP A 132 8.25 -15.35 0.26
CA ASP A 132 8.47 -16.25 1.40
C ASP A 132 8.67 -15.47 2.71
N LEU A 133 9.44 -14.38 2.70
CA LEU A 133 9.67 -13.56 3.89
C LEU A 133 8.44 -12.75 4.30
N SER A 134 7.66 -12.27 3.33
CA SER A 134 6.41 -11.55 3.60
C SER A 134 5.30 -12.48 4.13
N ASP A 135 5.11 -13.65 3.51
CA ASP A 135 4.11 -14.64 3.92
C ASP A 135 4.39 -15.20 5.33
N ASN A 136 5.66 -15.33 5.68
CA ASN A 136 6.10 -15.75 7.02
C ASN A 136 6.13 -14.60 8.04
N MET A 137 5.63 -13.42 7.70
CA MET A 137 5.65 -12.23 8.56
C MET A 137 7.06 -11.83 9.06
N THR A 138 8.10 -12.21 8.32
CA THR A 138 9.48 -11.79 8.65
C THR A 138 9.68 -10.31 8.33
N ASN A 139 9.17 -9.85 7.19
CA ASN A 139 9.13 -8.44 6.83
C ASN A 139 7.76 -7.85 7.22
N ALA A 140 7.77 -6.67 7.82
CA ALA A 140 6.54 -5.92 8.00
C ALA A 140 6.04 -5.40 6.65
N TRP A 141 4.76 -5.51 6.41
CA TRP A 141 4.12 -4.94 5.23
C TRP A 141 2.73 -4.41 5.54
N CYS A 142 2.29 -3.42 4.79
CA CYS A 142 0.98 -2.80 4.94
C CYS A 142 0.42 -2.40 3.58
N ILE A 143 -0.88 -2.57 3.39
CA ILE A 143 -1.63 -2.03 2.25
C ILE A 143 -2.54 -0.94 2.78
N VAL A 144 -2.56 0.20 2.11
CA VAL A 144 -3.38 1.35 2.51
C VAL A 144 -4.05 1.97 1.29
N GLY A 145 -5.23 2.53 1.46
CA GLY A 145 -5.91 3.23 0.38
C GLY A 145 -5.28 4.60 0.09
N GLY A 146 -5.17 4.92 -1.20
CA GLY A 146 -4.94 6.27 -1.71
C GLY A 146 -6.09 6.65 -2.64
N ALA A 147 -6.49 7.92 -2.71
CA ALA A 147 -7.56 8.33 -3.63
C ALA A 147 -6.98 8.92 -4.90
N THR A 148 -7.34 8.32 -6.04
CA THR A 148 -7.10 8.85 -7.37
C THR A 148 -8.40 9.31 -8.02
N GLN A 149 -8.31 10.17 -9.01
CA GLN A 149 -9.51 10.71 -9.66
C GLN A 149 -10.31 9.61 -10.37
N LYS A 150 -9.63 8.68 -11.04
CA LYS A 150 -10.30 7.58 -11.76
C LYS A 150 -11.06 6.66 -10.81
N TRP A 151 -10.43 6.29 -9.70
CA TRP A 151 -11.09 5.46 -8.68
C TRP A 151 -12.26 6.22 -8.03
N ALA A 152 -12.08 7.50 -7.69
CA ALA A 152 -13.13 8.32 -7.12
C ALA A 152 -14.36 8.42 -8.02
N ASN A 153 -14.18 8.66 -9.32
CA ASN A 153 -15.27 8.72 -10.29
C ASN A 153 -15.98 7.37 -10.48
N LYS A 154 -15.27 6.27 -10.27
CA LYS A 154 -15.88 4.93 -10.31
C LYS A 154 -16.76 4.67 -9.09
N VAL A 155 -16.34 5.12 -7.90
CA VAL A 155 -17.09 4.95 -6.64
C VAL A 155 -18.27 5.92 -6.56
N TYR A 156 -18.10 7.13 -7.08
CA TYR A 156 -19.07 8.22 -7.00
C TYR A 156 -19.38 8.80 -8.40
N PRO A 157 -20.04 8.02 -9.29
CA PRO A 157 -20.20 8.38 -10.70
C PRO A 157 -21.09 9.61 -10.94
N ASP A 158 -21.97 9.93 -9.99
CA ASP A 158 -22.93 11.04 -10.09
C ASP A 158 -22.41 12.36 -9.50
N MET A 159 -21.18 12.38 -8.97
CA MET A 159 -20.55 13.57 -8.39
C MET A 159 -19.63 14.25 -9.40
N SER A 160 -19.38 15.56 -9.21
CA SER A 160 -18.30 16.22 -9.93
C SER A 160 -16.94 15.59 -9.54
N ASN A 161 -15.94 15.73 -10.42
CA ASN A 161 -14.61 15.16 -10.17
C ASN A 161 -14.03 15.54 -8.81
N GLN A 162 -14.14 16.81 -8.42
CA GLN A 162 -13.60 17.26 -7.13
C GLN A 162 -14.39 16.69 -5.95
N GLU A 163 -15.71 16.68 -6.03
CA GLU A 163 -16.56 16.12 -4.96
C GLU A 163 -16.34 14.62 -4.79
N ALA A 164 -16.19 13.88 -5.90
CA ALA A 164 -15.88 12.46 -5.88
C ALA A 164 -14.54 12.17 -5.19
N LEU A 165 -13.49 12.93 -5.56
CA LEU A 165 -12.15 12.79 -4.98
C LEU A 165 -12.15 13.10 -3.48
N ASP A 166 -12.80 14.19 -3.08
CA ASP A 166 -12.93 14.59 -1.68
C ASP A 166 -13.72 13.56 -0.88
N SER A 167 -14.78 13.00 -1.48
CA SER A 167 -15.60 11.96 -0.86
C SER A 167 -14.83 10.66 -0.65
N LEU A 168 -14.01 10.25 -1.62
CA LEU A 168 -13.17 9.05 -1.50
C LEU A 168 -12.11 9.24 -0.41
N TRP A 169 -11.41 10.38 -0.39
CA TRP A 169 -10.49 10.70 0.69
C TRP A 169 -11.16 10.69 2.07
N ASN A 170 -12.36 11.28 2.18
CA ASN A 170 -13.09 11.28 3.45
C ASN A 170 -13.49 9.87 3.87
N ALA A 171 -13.85 8.99 2.93
CA ALA A 171 -14.13 7.58 3.23
C ALA A 171 -12.88 6.84 3.74
N ILE A 172 -11.72 7.04 3.10
CA ILE A 172 -10.43 6.48 3.51
C ILE A 172 -10.06 6.97 4.92
N PHE A 173 -10.12 8.27 5.17
CA PHE A 173 -9.82 8.83 6.49
C PHE A 173 -10.76 8.30 7.57
N LYS A 174 -12.05 8.18 7.26
CA LYS A 174 -13.03 7.61 8.20
C LYS A 174 -12.73 6.15 8.53
N ALA A 175 -12.40 5.34 7.52
CA ALA A 175 -12.02 3.94 7.71
C ALA A 175 -10.74 3.82 8.57
N ALA A 176 -9.79 4.72 8.37
CA ALA A 176 -8.56 4.81 9.16
C ALA A 176 -8.74 5.46 10.54
N LYS A 177 -9.97 5.88 10.90
CA LYS A 177 -10.30 6.59 12.15
C LYS A 177 -9.52 7.90 12.33
N ILE A 178 -9.34 8.64 11.26
CA ILE A 178 -8.70 9.96 11.28
C ILE A 178 -9.73 11.02 11.62
N ASP A 179 -9.66 11.57 12.80
CA ASP A 179 -10.53 12.65 13.30
C ASP A 179 -9.72 13.81 13.90
N GLU A 180 -10.41 14.84 14.41
CA GLU A 180 -9.78 16.01 15.00
C GLU A 180 -9.33 15.79 16.44
N GLU A 181 -10.04 14.96 17.18
CA GLU A 181 -9.95 14.88 18.63
C GLU A 181 -8.88 13.87 19.11
N HIS A 182 -8.65 12.81 18.34
CA HIS A 182 -7.84 11.68 18.77
C HIS A 182 -6.53 11.54 18.00
N ASP A 183 -5.55 10.92 18.65
CA ASP A 183 -4.38 10.38 17.97
C ASP A 183 -4.75 9.03 17.33
N PRO A 184 -4.66 8.88 16.01
CA PRO A 184 -5.07 7.64 15.34
C PRO A 184 -4.21 6.44 15.75
N VAL A 185 -2.95 6.63 16.14
CA VAL A 185 -2.08 5.55 16.61
C VAL A 185 -2.60 5.00 17.94
N GLU A 186 -3.01 5.87 18.85
CA GLU A 186 -3.59 5.47 20.13
C GLU A 186 -4.93 4.72 19.94
N LEU A 187 -5.81 5.22 19.06
CA LEU A 187 -7.09 4.56 18.74
C LEU A 187 -6.88 3.15 18.19
N TRP A 188 -5.95 2.97 17.28
CA TRP A 188 -5.64 1.65 16.72
C TRP A 188 -4.96 0.73 17.73
N ASN A 189 -4.13 1.25 18.63
CA ASN A 189 -3.57 0.47 19.73
C ASN A 189 -4.66 -0.02 20.68
N GLN A 190 -5.62 0.82 21.06
CA GLN A 190 -6.76 0.43 21.88
C GLN A 190 -7.62 -0.64 21.17
N HIS A 191 -7.85 -0.47 19.87
CA HIS A 191 -8.59 -1.43 19.05
C HIS A 191 -7.89 -2.79 19.03
N ARG A 192 -6.57 -2.83 18.82
CA ARG A 192 -5.77 -4.06 18.88
C ARG A 192 -5.88 -4.75 20.24
N GLN A 193 -5.74 -4.01 21.34
CA GLN A 193 -5.87 -4.56 22.68
C GLN A 193 -7.25 -5.16 22.93
N SER A 194 -8.31 -4.55 22.40
CA SER A 194 -9.67 -5.09 22.48
C SER A 194 -9.79 -6.44 21.76
N PHE A 195 -9.19 -6.58 20.58
CA PHE A 195 -9.15 -7.85 19.85
C PHE A 195 -8.35 -8.92 20.58
N GLU A 196 -7.19 -8.59 21.13
CA GLU A 196 -6.35 -9.53 21.90
C GLU A 196 -7.12 -10.07 23.11
N LYS A 197 -7.91 -9.22 23.77
CA LYS A 197 -8.76 -9.63 24.88
C LYS A 197 -9.83 -10.63 24.44
N ILE A 198 -10.53 -10.36 23.33
CA ILE A 198 -11.56 -11.25 22.77
C ILE A 198 -10.94 -12.61 22.38
N VAL A 199 -9.78 -12.61 21.72
CA VAL A 199 -9.09 -13.85 21.33
C VAL A 199 -8.70 -14.67 22.56
N LYS A 200 -8.21 -14.05 23.62
CA LYS A 200 -7.88 -14.75 24.89
C LYS A 200 -9.12 -15.35 25.55
N GLU A 201 -10.23 -14.60 25.59
CA GLU A 201 -11.49 -15.09 26.14
C GLU A 201 -12.08 -16.24 25.35
N GLN A 202 -11.93 -16.24 24.02
CA GLN A 202 -12.39 -17.35 23.17
C GLN A 202 -11.51 -18.60 23.30
N LYS A 203 -10.18 -18.45 23.42
CA LYS A 203 -9.28 -19.60 23.65
C LYS A 203 -9.59 -20.29 24.99
N LEU A 204 -9.86 -19.53 26.04
CA LEU A 204 -10.25 -20.06 27.36
C LEU A 204 -11.61 -20.78 27.38
N ARG A 205 -12.42 -20.66 26.33
CA ARG A 205 -13.70 -21.38 26.20
C ARG A 205 -13.59 -22.67 25.38
N LEU A 206 -12.44 -22.89 24.74
CA LEU A 206 -12.20 -24.07 23.87
C LEU A 206 -11.30 -25.12 24.57
N ASP A 207 -10.67 -24.71 25.68
CA ASP A 207 -9.96 -25.60 26.62
C ASP A 207 -10.89 -26.02 27.77
#